data_6f1827b0d583a4bac36a54ad4d959008
#
_entry.id   6f1827b0d583a4bac36a54ad4d959008
#
_cell.length_a   1.000
_cell.length_b   1.000
_cell.length_c   1.000
_cell.angle_alpha   90.00
_cell.angle_beta   90.00
_cell.angle_gamma   90.00
#
_symmetry.space_group_name_H-M   'P 1'
#
loop_
_entity.id
_entity.type
_entity.pdbx_description
1 polymer ?
#
loop_
_entity_poly.entity_id
_entity_poly.type
_entity_poly.pdbx_seq_one_letter_code
_entity_poly.pdbx_strand_id
1 'polypeptide(L)'
;AQPVAGILDVLDNYAFVRTSGYLPGPHDVYVSMNMVRKNGMRRGDAVTGAVRVPKEGEQPNQRQKFNPLVRLDSINGGSVEDAKKRPEFGKLTPLYPNQRLRLETSTERLTTRVIDLIMPIGKGQRALIVSPPKAGKTTILQDIANAITRNNPECHLMVVLVDERPEEVTDMQRSVKGEVIASTFDRPPSDHTSVAELAIERAKRLVEQGKDVVG
;
A
#
# COMPACT_ATOMS: atom_id res chain seq x y z
N ALA A 1 21.41 16.75 4.58
CA ALA A 1 20.07 16.15 4.38
C ALA A 1 20.25 14.67 4.03
N GLN A 2 19.45 13.81 4.62
CA GLN A 2 19.46 12.37 4.33
C GLN A 2 18.29 12.02 3.40
N PRO A 3 18.49 11.10 2.44
CA PRO A 3 17.40 10.63 1.59
C PRO A 3 16.38 9.85 2.41
N VAL A 4 15.10 9.97 2.04
CA VAL A 4 14.00 9.26 2.65
C VAL A 4 13.00 8.83 1.58
N ALA A 5 12.38 7.70 1.77
CA ALA A 5 11.29 7.19 0.96
C ALA A 5 10.23 6.54 1.86
N GLY A 6 8.99 6.61 1.46
CA GLY A 6 7.89 5.98 2.19
C GLY A 6 6.53 6.40 1.68
N ILE A 7 5.50 5.97 2.40
CA ILE A 7 4.10 6.26 2.09
C ILE A 7 3.63 7.45 2.92
N LEU A 8 3.03 8.42 2.25
CA LEU A 8 2.47 9.61 2.90
C LEU A 8 1.16 9.27 3.58
N ASP A 9 1.10 9.57 4.86
CA ASP A 9 -0.12 9.52 5.67
C ASP A 9 -0.49 10.95 6.07
N VAL A 10 -1.67 11.41 5.64
CA VAL A 10 -2.17 12.75 5.92
C VAL A 10 -3.21 12.65 7.02
N LEU A 11 -2.96 13.34 8.11
CA LEU A 11 -3.85 13.49 9.25
C LEU A 11 -4.52 14.87 9.22
N ASP A 12 -5.30 15.22 10.24
CA ASP A 12 -6.12 16.42 10.19
C ASP A 12 -5.31 17.72 9.95
N ASN A 13 -4.22 17.93 10.71
CA ASN A 13 -3.42 19.14 10.67
C ASN A 13 -1.95 18.94 10.30
N TYR A 14 -1.54 17.71 10.03
CA TYR A 14 -0.15 17.35 9.74
C TYR A 14 -0.09 16.07 8.93
N ALA A 15 1.07 15.81 8.35
CA ALA A 15 1.32 14.61 7.58
C ALA A 15 2.65 13.98 7.97
N PHE A 16 2.77 12.69 7.71
CA PHE A 16 4.00 11.92 7.89
C PHE A 16 4.31 11.07 6.67
N VAL A 17 5.59 10.92 6.38
CA VAL A 17 6.08 9.84 5.52
C VAL A 17 6.34 8.63 6.43
N ARG A 18 5.56 7.56 6.25
CA ARG A 18 5.76 6.29 6.94
C ARG A 18 6.94 5.56 6.33
N THR A 19 7.99 5.36 7.10
CA THR A 19 9.26 4.79 6.60
C THR A 19 9.40 3.29 6.90
N SER A 20 8.59 2.75 7.82
CA SER A 20 8.61 1.35 8.23
C SER A 20 7.31 0.62 7.87
N GLY A 21 6.86 0.77 6.64
CA GLY A 21 5.60 0.19 6.17
C GLY A 21 4.42 1.16 6.24
N TYR A 22 3.25 0.70 6.71
CA TYR A 22 1.99 1.44 6.74
C TYR A 22 1.55 1.87 8.14
N LEU A 23 2.33 1.55 9.16
CA LEU A 23 2.09 1.93 10.55
C LEU A 23 3.03 3.04 11.00
N PRO A 24 2.61 3.85 12.00
CA PRO A 24 3.50 4.81 12.65
C PRO A 24 4.77 4.13 13.18
N GLY A 25 5.90 4.77 12.97
CA GLY A 25 7.20 4.28 13.43
C GLY A 25 8.09 5.42 13.94
N PRO A 26 9.18 5.08 14.66
CA PRO A 26 10.05 6.07 15.32
C PRO A 26 10.86 6.93 14.34
N HIS A 27 11.02 6.47 13.09
CA HIS A 27 11.78 7.15 12.04
C HIS A 27 10.89 7.82 11.00
N ASP A 28 9.60 7.99 11.28
CA ASP A 28 8.69 8.70 10.40
C ASP A 28 9.13 10.16 10.23
N VAL A 29 8.87 10.70 9.07
CA VAL A 29 9.29 12.05 8.68
C VAL A 29 8.09 12.96 8.65
N TYR A 30 8.18 14.08 9.36
CA TYR A 30 7.14 15.10 9.39
C TYR A 30 7.06 15.85 8.07
N VAL A 31 5.85 16.05 7.56
CA VAL A 31 5.57 16.85 6.37
C VAL A 31 4.57 17.94 6.74
N SER A 32 4.93 19.19 6.48
CA SER A 32 4.03 20.32 6.76
C SER A 32 2.83 20.31 5.82
N MET A 33 1.67 20.74 6.31
CA MET A 33 0.46 20.88 5.47
C MET A 33 0.65 21.89 4.34
N ASN A 34 1.51 22.87 4.53
CA ASN A 34 1.88 23.79 3.47
C ASN A 34 2.58 23.08 2.30
N MET A 35 3.53 22.19 2.61
CA MET A 35 4.20 21.37 1.59
C MET A 35 3.22 20.42 0.89
N VAL A 36 2.31 19.80 1.64
CA VAL A 36 1.25 18.94 1.10
C VAL A 36 0.39 19.70 0.08
N ARG A 37 -0.10 20.87 0.44
CA ARG A 37 -0.95 21.70 -0.43
C ARG A 37 -0.20 22.25 -1.64
N LYS A 38 1.00 22.76 -1.43
CA LYS A 38 1.83 23.37 -2.49
C LYS A 38 2.19 22.35 -3.58
N ASN A 39 2.43 21.12 -3.20
CA ASN A 39 2.89 20.07 -4.12
C ASN A 39 1.76 19.12 -4.56
N GLY A 40 0.52 19.35 -4.16
CA GLY A 40 -0.60 18.50 -4.51
C GLY A 40 -0.45 17.06 -4.00
N MET A 41 0.19 16.88 -2.84
CA MET A 41 0.39 15.57 -2.22
C MET A 41 -0.94 15.03 -1.69
N ARG A 42 -1.10 13.71 -1.75
CA ARG A 42 -2.31 13.02 -1.29
C ARG A 42 -1.95 11.86 -0.38
N ARG A 43 -2.83 11.53 0.55
CA ARG A 43 -2.70 10.34 1.39
C ARG A 43 -2.52 9.09 0.53
N GLY A 44 -1.54 8.27 0.87
CA GLY A 44 -1.19 7.07 0.09
C GLY A 44 -0.17 7.29 -1.02
N ASP A 45 0.31 8.51 -1.24
CA ASP A 45 1.41 8.76 -2.17
C ASP A 45 2.69 8.07 -1.70
N ALA A 46 3.39 7.40 -2.60
CA ALA A 46 4.76 6.98 -2.39
C ALA A 46 5.69 8.14 -2.74
N VAL A 47 6.38 8.66 -1.75
CA VAL A 47 7.23 9.84 -1.91
C VAL A 47 8.69 9.54 -1.65
N THR A 48 9.55 10.22 -2.37
CA THR A 48 10.98 10.27 -2.10
C THR A 48 11.39 11.72 -1.89
N GLY A 49 12.38 11.93 -1.04
CA GLY A 49 12.85 13.26 -0.73
C GLY A 49 14.04 13.25 0.22
N ALA A 50 14.24 14.34 0.90
CA ALA A 50 15.31 14.47 1.88
C ALA A 50 14.80 15.07 3.19
N VAL A 51 15.32 14.55 4.28
CA VAL A 51 15.02 14.98 5.64
C VAL A 51 16.19 15.76 6.22
N ARG A 52 15.88 16.76 7.03
CA ARG A 52 16.90 17.47 7.81
C ARG A 52 17.24 16.66 9.06
N VAL A 53 18.52 16.30 9.18
CA VAL A 53 19.05 15.69 10.40
C VAL A 53 19.76 16.79 11.23
N PRO A 54 19.50 16.89 12.55
CA PRO A 54 20.21 17.82 13.43
C PRO A 54 21.71 17.59 13.35
N LYS A 55 22.49 18.66 13.35
CA LYS A 55 23.96 18.56 13.48
C LYS A 55 24.33 18.20 14.90
N GLU A 56 25.44 17.49 15.09
CA GLU A 56 26.03 17.27 16.41
C GLU A 56 26.21 18.62 17.12
N GLY A 57 25.53 18.76 18.29
CA GLY A 57 25.55 19.99 19.08
C GLY A 57 24.32 20.88 18.98
N GLU A 58 23.41 20.68 18.02
CA GLU A 58 22.09 21.30 18.04
C GLU A 58 21.21 20.55 19.06
N GLN A 59 20.80 21.25 20.13
CA GLN A 59 19.77 20.69 21.02
C GLN A 59 18.51 20.46 20.21
N PRO A 60 17.94 19.23 20.20
CA PRO A 60 16.67 19.00 19.53
C PRO A 60 15.64 19.95 20.15
N ASN A 61 15.02 20.77 19.33
CA ASN A 61 13.90 21.59 19.76
C ASN A 61 12.89 20.66 20.43
N GLN A 62 12.65 20.83 21.72
CA GLN A 62 11.77 19.96 22.53
C GLN A 62 10.35 19.82 22.00
N ARG A 63 9.98 20.56 20.97
CA ARG A 63 8.67 20.55 20.31
C ARG A 63 8.57 19.68 19.07
N GLN A 64 9.69 19.22 18.48
CA GLN A 64 9.67 18.38 17.28
C GLN A 64 10.28 17.01 17.58
N LYS A 65 9.41 16.01 17.80
CA LYS A 65 9.80 14.62 18.00
C LYS A 65 10.32 13.96 16.71
N PHE A 66 9.93 14.48 15.52
CA PHE A 66 10.26 13.92 14.22
C PHE A 66 10.98 14.96 13.34
N ASN A 67 11.91 14.48 12.52
CA ASN A 67 12.63 15.32 11.57
C ASN A 67 11.71 15.76 10.42
N PRO A 68 11.79 17.01 9.96
CA PRO A 68 10.96 17.48 8.87
C PRO A 68 11.52 17.08 7.49
N LEU A 69 10.61 16.81 6.56
CA LEU A 69 10.93 16.72 5.14
C LEU A 69 11.26 18.14 4.63
N VAL A 70 12.44 18.30 4.06
CA VAL A 70 12.91 19.60 3.55
C VAL A 70 12.94 19.69 2.02
N ARG A 71 12.98 18.54 1.35
CA ARG A 71 12.96 18.45 -0.11
C ARG A 71 12.11 17.27 -0.56
N LEU A 72 11.26 17.51 -1.56
CA LEU A 72 10.46 16.49 -2.22
C LEU A 72 11.05 16.22 -3.61
N ASP A 73 11.45 14.99 -3.87
CA ASP A 73 12.12 14.62 -5.12
C ASP A 73 11.15 13.96 -6.11
N SER A 74 10.30 13.03 -5.66
CA SER A 74 9.33 12.35 -6.51
C SER A 74 8.04 12.00 -5.78
N ILE A 75 6.96 11.84 -6.54
CA ILE A 75 5.66 11.34 -6.08
C ILE A 75 5.26 10.18 -6.98
N ASN A 76 5.05 9.00 -6.39
CA ASN A 76 4.66 7.77 -7.11
C ASN A 76 5.59 7.43 -8.30
N GLY A 77 6.89 7.69 -8.13
CA GLY A 77 7.90 7.41 -9.14
C GLY A 77 7.98 8.43 -10.27
N GLY A 78 7.13 9.43 -10.28
CA GLY A 78 7.12 10.52 -11.28
C GLY A 78 7.55 11.86 -10.71
N SER A 79 7.52 12.89 -11.56
CA SER A 79 7.83 14.25 -11.13
C SER A 79 6.72 14.83 -10.24
N VAL A 80 7.09 15.78 -9.40
CA VAL A 80 6.12 16.52 -8.56
C VAL A 80 5.12 17.30 -9.42
N GLU A 81 5.57 17.86 -10.54
CA GLU A 81 4.71 18.61 -11.45
C GLU A 81 3.67 17.73 -12.15
N ASP A 82 4.03 16.51 -12.54
CA ASP A 82 3.09 15.55 -13.11
C ASP A 82 2.05 15.10 -12.07
N ALA A 83 2.46 14.94 -10.82
CA ALA A 83 1.55 14.59 -9.75
C ALA A 83 0.48 15.65 -9.50
N LYS A 84 0.77 16.93 -9.72
CA LYS A 84 -0.22 18.02 -9.59
C LYS A 84 -1.32 17.95 -10.66
N LYS A 85 -1.04 17.36 -11.81
CA LYS A 85 -1.95 17.27 -12.97
C LYS A 85 -2.77 15.98 -13.01
N ARG A 86 -2.54 15.05 -12.10
CA ARG A 86 -3.21 13.75 -12.05
C ARG A 86 -4.72 13.89 -11.76
N PRO A 87 -5.54 12.96 -12.25
CA PRO A 87 -6.96 12.93 -11.93
C PRO A 87 -7.16 12.66 -10.43
N GLU A 88 -8.33 13.03 -9.92
CA GLU A 88 -8.78 12.67 -8.58
C GLU A 88 -9.61 11.40 -8.64
N PHE A 89 -9.29 10.43 -7.79
CA PHE A 89 -10.00 9.14 -7.77
C PHE A 89 -11.52 9.30 -7.62
N GLY A 90 -11.97 10.21 -6.75
CA GLY A 90 -13.40 10.46 -6.52
C GLY A 90 -14.15 11.05 -7.71
N LYS A 91 -13.44 11.55 -8.73
CA LYS A 91 -14.01 12.08 -9.98
C LYS A 91 -13.98 11.08 -11.13
N LEU A 92 -13.36 9.92 -10.94
CA LEU A 92 -13.35 8.86 -11.93
C LEU A 92 -14.73 8.18 -11.96
N THR A 93 -15.17 7.79 -13.16
CA THR A 93 -16.42 7.05 -13.32
C THR A 93 -16.23 5.59 -12.91
N PRO A 94 -16.94 5.11 -11.87
CA PRO A 94 -16.87 3.71 -11.50
C PRO A 94 -17.53 2.83 -12.58
N LEU A 95 -16.82 1.79 -12.99
CA LEU A 95 -17.33 0.78 -13.91
C LEU A 95 -17.35 -0.58 -13.22
N TYR A 96 -18.33 -1.42 -13.57
CA TYR A 96 -18.29 -2.82 -13.17
C TYR A 96 -17.09 -3.52 -13.82
N PRO A 97 -16.40 -4.43 -13.12
CA PRO A 97 -15.31 -5.19 -13.70
C PRO A 97 -15.80 -6.00 -14.91
N ASN A 98 -15.25 -5.73 -16.07
CA ASN A 98 -15.62 -6.40 -17.32
C ASN A 98 -14.50 -7.27 -17.89
N GLN A 99 -13.34 -7.27 -17.25
CA GLN A 99 -12.19 -8.11 -17.57
C GLN A 99 -11.92 -9.06 -16.40
N ARG A 100 -12.15 -10.33 -16.64
CA ARG A 100 -11.88 -11.36 -15.63
C ARG A 100 -10.38 -11.62 -15.53
N LEU A 101 -9.88 -11.71 -14.31
CA LEU A 101 -8.57 -12.28 -14.04
C LEU A 101 -8.68 -13.81 -14.12
N ARG A 102 -7.94 -14.41 -15.04
CA ARG A 102 -7.83 -15.87 -15.10
C ARG A 102 -6.87 -16.36 -14.04
N LEU A 103 -7.36 -17.18 -13.12
CA LEU A 103 -6.56 -17.75 -12.04
C LEU A 103 -6.06 -19.17 -12.33
N GLU A 104 -6.67 -19.85 -13.28
CA GLU A 104 -6.20 -21.17 -13.72
C GLU A 104 -4.80 -21.06 -14.32
N THR A 105 -3.85 -21.84 -13.80
CA THR A 105 -2.45 -21.83 -14.25
C THR A 105 -1.99 -23.15 -14.85
N SER A 106 -2.46 -24.25 -14.31
CA SER A 106 -2.17 -25.60 -14.81
C SER A 106 -3.32 -26.56 -14.48
N THR A 107 -3.37 -27.71 -15.15
CA THR A 107 -4.39 -28.74 -14.94
C THR A 107 -4.34 -29.37 -13.54
N GLU A 108 -3.20 -29.29 -12.89
CA GLU A 108 -2.98 -29.88 -11.55
C GLU A 108 -3.44 -28.97 -10.41
N ARG A 109 -3.57 -27.66 -10.68
CA ARG A 109 -3.97 -26.66 -9.67
C ARG A 109 -5.48 -26.43 -9.70
N LEU A 110 -6.22 -27.33 -9.07
CA LEU A 110 -7.67 -27.31 -9.06
C LEU A 110 -8.26 -26.15 -8.27
N THR A 111 -7.62 -25.66 -7.22
CA THR A 111 -8.12 -24.57 -6.35
C THR A 111 -8.40 -23.31 -7.17
N THR A 112 -7.46 -22.84 -7.96
CA THR A 112 -7.63 -21.63 -8.78
C THR A 112 -8.64 -21.83 -9.90
N ARG A 113 -8.78 -23.05 -10.44
CA ARG A 113 -9.84 -23.41 -11.37
C ARG A 113 -11.22 -23.33 -10.75
N VAL A 114 -11.38 -23.82 -9.52
CA VAL A 114 -12.65 -23.73 -8.79
C VAL A 114 -13.03 -22.28 -8.53
N ILE A 115 -12.08 -21.44 -8.15
CA ILE A 115 -12.33 -20.01 -7.95
C ILE A 115 -12.79 -19.35 -9.24
N ASP A 116 -12.14 -19.61 -10.36
CA ASP A 116 -12.55 -19.09 -11.67
C ASP A 116 -13.99 -19.43 -12.05
N LEU A 117 -14.46 -20.63 -11.66
CA LEU A 117 -15.79 -21.10 -11.97
C LEU A 117 -16.89 -20.55 -11.06
N ILE A 118 -16.57 -20.41 -9.77
CA ILE A 118 -17.57 -20.10 -8.73
C ILE A 118 -17.53 -18.63 -8.29
N MET A 119 -16.33 -18.06 -8.22
CA MET A 119 -16.11 -16.69 -7.73
C MET A 119 -15.12 -15.94 -8.62
N PRO A 120 -15.46 -15.66 -9.86
CA PRO A 120 -14.56 -14.97 -10.78
C PRO A 120 -14.18 -13.59 -10.21
N ILE A 121 -12.90 -13.29 -10.29
CA ILE A 121 -12.34 -11.99 -9.86
C ILE A 121 -12.09 -11.14 -11.10
N GLY A 122 -12.55 -9.92 -11.07
CA GLY A 122 -12.31 -8.95 -12.13
C GLY A 122 -11.05 -8.13 -11.92
N LYS A 123 -10.47 -7.68 -13.00
CA LYS A 123 -9.34 -6.77 -12.99
C LYS A 123 -9.74 -5.46 -12.31
N GLY A 124 -8.94 -5.00 -11.35
CA GLY A 124 -9.24 -3.81 -10.57
C GLY A 124 -10.15 -4.05 -9.34
N GLN A 125 -10.55 -5.27 -9.07
CA GLN A 125 -11.34 -5.59 -7.88
C GLN A 125 -10.50 -5.68 -6.60
N ARG A 126 -11.17 -5.41 -5.48
CA ARG A 126 -10.70 -5.81 -4.15
C ARG A 126 -11.54 -6.98 -3.66
N ALA A 127 -10.89 -7.97 -3.07
CA ALA A 127 -11.54 -9.14 -2.49
C ALA A 127 -11.22 -9.26 -1.00
N LEU A 128 -12.18 -9.72 -0.23
CA LEU A 128 -12.00 -10.00 1.19
C LEU A 128 -12.09 -11.50 1.44
N ILE A 129 -11.05 -12.07 2.05
CA ILE A 129 -11.02 -13.47 2.43
C ILE A 129 -11.06 -13.56 3.95
N VAL A 130 -12.16 -14.07 4.46
CA VAL A 130 -12.38 -14.28 5.89
C VAL A 130 -12.53 -15.77 6.16
N SER A 131 -11.76 -16.30 7.09
CA SER A 131 -11.84 -17.69 7.49
C SER A 131 -11.38 -17.89 8.94
N PRO A 132 -11.86 -18.93 9.63
CA PRO A 132 -11.28 -19.30 10.91
C PRO A 132 -9.82 -19.72 10.78
N PRO A 133 -9.07 -19.73 11.90
CA PRO A 133 -7.69 -20.22 11.90
C PRO A 133 -7.58 -21.65 11.34
N LYS A 134 -6.48 -21.96 10.66
CA LYS A 134 -6.17 -23.29 10.11
C LYS A 134 -7.14 -23.81 9.05
N ALA A 135 -7.91 -22.94 8.41
CA ALA A 135 -8.84 -23.30 7.33
C ALA A 135 -8.22 -23.31 5.92
N GLY A 136 -6.93 -23.01 5.79
CA GLY A 136 -6.22 -22.96 4.50
C GLY A 136 -6.21 -21.57 3.85
N LYS A 137 -6.56 -20.50 4.59
CA LYS A 137 -6.59 -19.13 4.09
C LYS A 137 -5.28 -18.70 3.42
N THR A 138 -4.15 -18.94 4.06
CA THR A 138 -2.82 -18.58 3.55
C THR A 138 -2.51 -19.28 2.23
N THR A 139 -2.84 -20.56 2.11
CA THR A 139 -2.64 -21.32 0.87
C THR A 139 -3.47 -20.76 -0.27
N ILE A 140 -4.73 -20.44 -0.04
CA ILE A 140 -5.62 -19.84 -1.04
C ILE A 140 -5.12 -18.46 -1.45
N LEU A 141 -4.70 -17.62 -0.51
CA LEU A 141 -4.11 -16.31 -0.81
C LEU A 141 -2.86 -16.43 -1.67
N GLN A 142 -1.96 -17.36 -1.35
CA GLN A 142 -0.76 -17.61 -2.13
C GLN A 142 -1.09 -18.09 -3.55
N ASP A 143 -2.03 -19.00 -3.68
CA ASP A 143 -2.46 -19.53 -4.98
C ASP A 143 -3.06 -18.44 -5.87
N ILE A 144 -3.93 -17.59 -5.32
CA ILE A 144 -4.52 -16.46 -6.03
C ILE A 144 -3.43 -15.46 -6.43
N ALA A 145 -2.58 -15.07 -5.50
CA ALA A 145 -1.52 -14.10 -5.75
C ALA A 145 -0.53 -14.56 -6.82
N ASN A 146 -0.11 -15.82 -6.76
CA ASN A 146 0.78 -16.42 -7.74
C ASN A 146 0.11 -16.55 -9.13
N ALA A 147 -1.17 -16.87 -9.16
CA ALA A 147 -1.93 -16.94 -10.41
C ALA A 147 -2.06 -15.54 -11.07
N ILE A 148 -2.37 -14.51 -10.31
CA ILE A 148 -2.43 -13.13 -10.83
C ILE A 148 -1.08 -12.70 -11.36
N THR A 149 -0.01 -12.93 -10.60
CA THR A 149 1.36 -12.58 -11.02
C THR A 149 1.77 -13.29 -12.30
N ARG A 150 1.38 -14.55 -12.46
CA ARG A 150 1.72 -15.38 -13.64
C ARG A 150 0.92 -15.00 -14.86
N ASN A 151 -0.39 -14.84 -14.72
CA ASN A 151 -1.32 -14.64 -15.84
C ASN A 151 -1.56 -13.18 -16.19
N ASN A 152 -1.40 -12.27 -15.22
CA ASN A 152 -1.62 -10.84 -15.36
C ASN A 152 -0.49 -10.04 -14.70
N PRO A 153 0.73 -10.13 -15.23
CA PRO A 153 1.91 -9.47 -14.63
C PRO A 153 1.84 -7.94 -14.67
N GLU A 154 0.94 -7.37 -15.46
CA GLU A 154 0.69 -5.92 -15.54
C GLU A 154 -0.09 -5.39 -14.33
N CYS A 155 -0.82 -6.25 -13.61
CA CYS A 155 -1.58 -5.86 -12.43
C CYS A 155 -0.66 -5.58 -11.24
N HIS A 156 -0.90 -4.48 -10.55
CA HIS A 156 -0.31 -4.24 -9.24
C HIS A 156 -1.11 -5.00 -8.18
N LEU A 157 -0.47 -6.00 -7.58
CA LEU A 157 -1.09 -6.82 -6.55
C LEU A 157 -0.76 -6.27 -5.17
N MET A 158 -1.79 -6.04 -4.37
CA MET A 158 -1.67 -5.67 -2.96
C MET A 158 -2.30 -6.75 -2.10
N VAL A 159 -1.55 -7.28 -1.15
CA VAL A 159 -2.03 -8.25 -0.16
C VAL A 159 -1.99 -7.62 1.21
N VAL A 160 -3.16 -7.40 1.81
CA VAL A 160 -3.30 -6.81 3.14
C VAL A 160 -3.64 -7.90 4.13
N LEU A 161 -2.72 -8.15 5.05
CA LEU A 161 -2.83 -9.17 6.09
C LEU A 161 -3.14 -8.51 7.43
N VAL A 162 -4.28 -8.87 8.01
CA VAL A 162 -4.74 -8.32 9.29
C VAL A 162 -4.92 -9.47 10.27
N ASP A 163 -4.42 -9.27 11.49
CA ASP A 163 -4.51 -10.25 12.57
C ASP A 163 -3.80 -11.59 12.27
N GLU A 164 -2.79 -11.55 11.40
CA GLU A 164 -1.98 -12.70 11.04
C GLU A 164 -0.73 -12.82 11.92
N ARG A 165 -0.14 -14.01 11.95
CA ARG A 165 1.10 -14.24 12.67
C ARG A 165 2.31 -13.70 11.89
N PRO A 166 3.36 -13.20 12.59
CA PRO A 166 4.56 -12.67 11.92
C PRO A 166 5.23 -13.64 10.96
N GLU A 167 5.27 -14.93 11.28
CA GLU A 167 5.81 -15.97 10.40
C GLU A 167 5.00 -16.15 9.12
N GLU A 168 3.68 -16.05 9.18
CA GLU A 168 2.80 -16.12 8.01
C GLU A 168 2.98 -14.90 7.11
N VAL A 169 3.18 -13.72 7.69
CA VAL A 169 3.50 -12.49 6.95
C VAL A 169 4.83 -12.64 6.21
N THR A 170 5.85 -13.16 6.88
CA THR A 170 7.17 -13.41 6.27
C THR A 170 7.09 -14.40 5.12
N ASP A 171 6.33 -15.47 5.29
CA ASP A 171 6.12 -16.48 4.24
C ASP A 171 5.41 -15.88 3.03
N MET A 172 4.40 -15.05 3.25
CA MET A 172 3.71 -14.35 2.18
C MET A 172 4.64 -13.39 1.44
N GLN A 173 5.44 -12.62 2.15
CA GLN A 173 6.41 -11.70 1.54
C GLN A 173 7.45 -12.42 0.67
N ARG A 174 7.82 -13.65 1.03
CA ARG A 174 8.77 -14.46 0.27
C ARG A 174 8.15 -15.14 -0.95
N SER A 175 6.89 -15.52 -0.86
CA SER A 175 6.20 -16.35 -1.86
C SER A 175 5.42 -15.55 -2.90
N VAL A 176 5.08 -14.30 -2.62
CA VAL A 176 4.23 -13.46 -3.46
C VAL A 176 5.02 -12.32 -4.06
N LYS A 177 4.94 -12.17 -5.38
CA LYS A 177 5.43 -11.00 -6.11
C LYS A 177 4.35 -9.91 -6.13
N GLY A 178 4.28 -9.15 -5.06
CA GLY A 178 3.31 -8.09 -4.88
C GLY A 178 3.67 -7.28 -3.66
N GLU A 179 2.87 -6.28 -3.37
CA GLU A 179 3.00 -5.48 -2.17
C GLU A 179 2.27 -6.19 -1.02
N VAL A 180 3.00 -6.65 -0.02
CA VAL A 180 2.44 -7.29 1.18
C VAL A 180 2.46 -6.29 2.32
N ILE A 181 1.27 -5.99 2.83
CA ILE A 181 1.03 -5.01 3.88
C ILE A 181 0.44 -5.75 5.06
N ALA A 182 0.98 -5.58 6.26
CA ALA A 182 0.55 -6.36 7.39
C ALA A 182 0.35 -5.54 8.67
N SER A 183 -0.68 -5.94 9.42
CA SER A 183 -0.86 -5.58 10.82
C SER A 183 -1.08 -6.87 11.60
N THR A 184 -0.06 -7.30 12.35
CA THR A 184 0.00 -8.60 13.02
C THR A 184 -0.92 -8.69 14.23
N PHE A 185 -1.16 -9.91 14.73
CA PHE A 185 -2.15 -10.20 15.78
C PHE A 185 -1.86 -9.51 17.11
N ASP A 186 -0.61 -9.14 17.37
CA ASP A 186 -0.15 -8.42 18.56
C ASP A 186 -0.47 -6.92 18.55
N ARG A 187 -0.98 -6.42 17.43
CA ARG A 187 -1.38 -5.01 17.26
C ARG A 187 -2.82 -4.78 17.73
N PRO A 188 -3.12 -3.58 18.25
CA PRO A 188 -4.50 -3.24 18.59
C PRO A 188 -5.38 -3.10 17.35
N PRO A 189 -6.72 -3.28 17.47
CA PRO A 189 -7.65 -3.14 16.34
C PRO A 189 -7.58 -1.81 15.59
N SER A 190 -7.22 -0.72 16.28
CA SER A 190 -7.01 0.59 15.65
C SER A 190 -5.89 0.59 14.62
N ASP A 191 -4.82 -0.18 14.86
CA ASP A 191 -3.73 -0.33 13.90
C ASP A 191 -4.18 -1.12 12.67
N HIS A 192 -5.01 -2.15 12.84
CA HIS A 192 -5.58 -2.91 11.72
C HIS A 192 -6.40 -2.01 10.80
N THR A 193 -7.24 -1.16 11.37
CA THR A 193 -8.03 -0.19 10.63
C THR A 193 -7.15 0.82 9.91
N SER A 194 -6.17 1.39 10.59
CA SER A 194 -5.26 2.39 10.01
C SER A 194 -4.45 1.84 8.84
N VAL A 195 -3.96 0.61 8.95
CA VAL A 195 -3.23 -0.07 7.87
C VAL A 195 -4.13 -0.32 6.67
N ALA A 196 -5.33 -0.83 6.90
CA ALA A 196 -6.30 -1.10 5.83
C ALA A 196 -6.70 0.18 5.09
N GLU A 197 -6.96 1.26 5.82
CA GLU A 197 -7.30 2.56 5.23
C GLU A 197 -6.16 3.12 4.38
N LEU A 198 -4.94 3.11 4.90
CA LEU A 198 -3.78 3.61 4.16
C LEU A 198 -3.48 2.75 2.92
N ALA A 199 -3.67 1.44 3.01
CA ALA A 199 -3.54 0.53 1.87
C ALA A 199 -4.53 0.87 0.75
N ILE A 200 -5.80 1.15 1.09
CA ILE A 200 -6.81 1.58 0.12
C ILE A 200 -6.46 2.94 -0.48
N GLU A 201 -5.99 3.89 0.32
CA GLU A 201 -5.54 5.19 -0.20
C GLU A 201 -4.34 5.02 -1.15
N ARG A 202 -3.42 4.11 -0.84
CA ARG A 202 -2.32 3.75 -1.77
C ARG A 202 -2.85 3.18 -3.08
N ALA A 203 -3.81 2.27 -3.04
CA ALA A 203 -4.44 1.70 -4.23
C ALA A 203 -5.09 2.78 -5.10
N LYS A 204 -5.80 3.74 -4.50
CA LYS A 204 -6.40 4.88 -5.22
C LYS A 204 -5.34 5.72 -5.94
N ARG A 205 -4.19 5.95 -5.33
CA ARG A 205 -3.08 6.71 -5.96
C ARG A 205 -2.51 5.97 -7.17
N LEU A 206 -2.42 4.66 -7.11
CA LEU A 206 -1.99 3.85 -8.24
C LEU A 206 -3.01 3.84 -9.38
N VAL A 207 -4.30 3.78 -9.08
CA VAL A 207 -5.38 3.89 -10.08
C VAL A 207 -5.36 5.26 -10.76
N GLU A 208 -5.09 6.33 -10.04
CA GLU A 208 -4.93 7.67 -10.62
C GLU A 208 -3.78 7.74 -11.64
N GLN A 209 -2.79 6.86 -11.55
CA GLN A 209 -1.72 6.70 -12.54
C GLN A 209 -2.11 5.83 -13.74
N GLY A 210 -3.33 5.30 -13.78
CA GLY A 210 -3.77 4.38 -14.82
C GLY A 210 -3.35 2.92 -14.62
N LYS A 211 -2.92 2.54 -13.42
CA LYS A 211 -2.56 1.15 -13.11
C LYS A 211 -3.78 0.33 -12.76
N ASP A 212 -3.74 -0.94 -13.14
CA ASP A 212 -4.71 -1.94 -12.70
C ASP A 212 -4.26 -2.50 -11.34
N VAL A 213 -5.04 -2.24 -10.32
CA VAL A 213 -4.72 -2.65 -8.95
C VAL A 213 -5.71 -3.71 -8.48
N VAL A 214 -5.19 -4.80 -7.92
CA VAL A 214 -5.96 -5.88 -7.29
C VAL A 214 -5.52 -5.98 -5.83
N GLY A 215 -6.47 -5.88 -4.91
CA GLY A 215 -6.19 -5.89 -3.48
C GLY A 215 -7.11 -6.83 -2.69
#